data_5a5f6370ed0448386e5f905bd2d65bb1
#
_entry.id   5a5f6370ed0448386e5f905bd2d65bb1
#
_cell.length_a   1.000
_cell.length_b   1.000
_cell.length_c   1.000
_cell.angle_alpha   90.00
_cell.angle_beta   90.00
_cell.angle_gamma   90.00
#
_symmetry.space_group_name_H-M   'P 1'
#
loop_
_entity.id
_entity.type
_entity.pdbx_description
1 polymer ?
#
loop_
_entity_poly.entity_id
_entity_poly.type
_entity_poly.pdbx_seq_one_letter_code
_entity_poly.pdbx_strand_id
1 'polypeptide(L)'
;MIRMSKKKPISTVMLPAKVDSVTVGAVEGMLVAALHPGARVIVDGSQVAYMSAAGVRTFASVLHRAADVQARIVFCRFAGAAWDCLLVSGFSELLEIAGTAEEAAARLDTEPPPSTGESLHRRGTAG
;
A
#
# COMPACT_ATOMS: atom_id res chain seq x y z
N MET A 1 -20.16 -13.45 21.18
CA MET A 1 -19.92 -13.35 20.66
C MET A 1 -19.29 -12.97 20.16
N ILE A 2 -19.03 -13.02 19.94
CA ILE A 2 -18.40 -12.81 19.51
C ILE A 2 -18.17 -12.23 18.70
N ARG A 3 -17.76 -11.73 18.46
CA ARG A 3 -17.47 -11.20 17.70
C ARG A 3 -16.70 -11.35 17.07
N MET A 4 -16.66 -11.77 16.78
CA MET A 4 -15.84 -11.98 16.12
C MET A 4 -15.29 -11.43 15.32
N SER A 5 -14.75 -11.95 14.80
CA SER A 5 -13.97 -11.06 14.00
C SER A 5 -14.73 -10.52 12.82
N LYS A 6 -14.82 -9.23 12.76
CA LYS A 6 -15.44 -8.57 11.62
C LYS A 6 -14.44 -8.24 10.55
N LYS A 7 -13.16 -8.51 10.79
CA LYS A 7 -12.11 -8.14 9.83
C LYS A 7 -12.13 -9.08 8.65
N LYS A 8 -11.89 -8.52 7.49
CA LYS A 8 -11.74 -9.30 6.28
C LYS A 8 -10.44 -10.08 6.31
N PRO A 9 -10.36 -11.20 5.61
CA PRO A 9 -9.08 -11.88 5.47
C PRO A 9 -8.07 -10.97 4.81
N ILE A 10 -6.80 -11.22 5.08
CA ILE A 10 -5.72 -10.47 4.46
C ILE A 10 -5.41 -11.09 3.10
N SER A 11 -5.40 -10.26 2.07
CA SER A 11 -5.00 -10.67 0.73
C SER A 11 -3.59 -10.20 0.47
N THR A 12 -2.80 -11.00 -0.21
CA THR A 12 -1.45 -10.62 -0.60
C THR A 12 -1.37 -10.51 -2.11
N VAL A 13 -0.85 -9.39 -2.59
CA VAL A 13 -0.61 -9.17 -4.00
C VAL A 13 0.89 -9.15 -4.21
N MET A 14 1.40 -10.06 -5.03
CA MET A 14 2.81 -10.15 -5.34
C MET A 14 3.08 -9.35 -6.60
N LEU A 15 3.96 -8.36 -6.49
CA LEU A 15 4.29 -7.52 -7.63
C LEU A 15 5.29 -8.21 -8.55
N PRO A 16 5.24 -7.93 -9.85
CA PRO A 16 6.18 -8.52 -10.81
C PRO A 16 7.57 -7.90 -10.70
N ALA A 17 8.51 -8.48 -11.42
CA ALA A 17 9.89 -8.02 -11.39
C ALA A 17 10.04 -6.58 -11.87
N LYS A 18 9.20 -6.14 -12.79
CA LYS A 18 9.24 -4.77 -13.29
C LYS A 18 7.91 -4.09 -13.04
N VAL A 19 7.97 -2.90 -12.47
CA VAL A 19 6.78 -2.07 -12.27
C VAL A 19 7.08 -0.76 -12.99
N ASP A 20 6.67 -0.68 -14.25
CA ASP A 20 7.03 0.41 -15.13
C ASP A 20 5.86 0.74 -16.05
N SER A 21 6.08 1.64 -17.01
CA SER A 21 5.01 2.11 -17.88
C SER A 21 4.38 1.00 -18.71
N VAL A 22 5.08 -0.11 -18.91
CA VAL A 22 4.55 -1.24 -19.66
C VAL A 22 3.64 -2.10 -18.79
N THR A 23 4.00 -2.26 -17.52
CA THR A 23 3.30 -3.20 -16.65
C THR A 23 2.28 -2.54 -15.74
N VAL A 24 2.25 -1.21 -15.65
CA VAL A 24 1.39 -0.56 -14.66
C VAL A 24 -0.08 -0.89 -14.84
N GLY A 25 -0.54 -1.11 -16.08
CA GLY A 25 -1.94 -1.47 -16.27
C GLY A 25 -2.30 -2.77 -15.58
N ALA A 26 -1.43 -3.79 -15.76
CA ALA A 26 -1.66 -5.07 -15.12
C ALA A 26 -1.50 -4.97 -13.61
N VAL A 27 -0.51 -4.20 -13.15
CA VAL A 27 -0.29 -4.03 -11.72
C VAL A 27 -1.48 -3.35 -11.08
N GLU A 28 -1.95 -2.27 -11.70
CA GLU A 28 -3.11 -1.57 -11.16
C GLU A 28 -4.32 -2.48 -11.11
N GLY A 29 -4.53 -3.27 -12.16
CA GLY A 29 -5.65 -4.21 -12.20
C GLY A 29 -5.60 -5.21 -11.05
N MET A 30 -4.40 -5.75 -10.76
CA MET A 30 -4.26 -6.67 -9.65
C MET A 30 -4.58 -6.02 -8.32
N LEU A 31 -4.09 -4.79 -8.13
CA LEU A 31 -4.28 -4.11 -6.87
C LEU A 31 -5.74 -3.70 -6.68
N VAL A 32 -6.35 -3.16 -7.74
CA VAL A 32 -7.74 -2.74 -7.66
C VAL A 32 -8.66 -3.94 -7.42
N ALA A 33 -8.33 -5.08 -8.03
CA ALA A 33 -9.13 -6.28 -7.83
C ALA A 33 -9.14 -6.74 -6.37
N ALA A 34 -8.11 -6.38 -5.61
CA ALA A 34 -8.05 -6.73 -4.20
C ALA A 34 -8.79 -5.72 -3.31
N LEU A 35 -9.23 -4.60 -3.88
CA LEU A 35 -9.87 -3.54 -3.10
C LEU A 35 -11.38 -3.71 -3.12
N HIS A 36 -11.91 -4.21 -2.05
CA HIS A 36 -13.35 -4.21 -1.81
C HIS A 36 -13.56 -3.56 -0.45
N PRO A 37 -14.78 -3.21 -0.11
CA PRO A 37 -15.00 -2.45 1.14
C PRO A 37 -14.39 -3.15 2.34
N GLY A 38 -13.56 -2.43 3.06
CA GLY A 38 -12.90 -2.94 4.25
C GLY A 38 -11.77 -3.91 4.00
N ALA A 39 -11.30 -4.06 2.75
CA ALA A 39 -10.25 -5.02 2.43
C ALA A 39 -8.96 -4.71 3.19
N ARG A 40 -8.20 -5.76 3.49
CA ARG A 40 -6.88 -5.65 4.08
C ARG A 40 -5.90 -6.33 3.16
N VAL A 41 -4.95 -5.56 2.64
CA VAL A 41 -4.10 -6.00 1.53
C VAL A 41 -2.63 -5.80 1.88
N ILE A 42 -1.83 -6.83 1.64
CA ILE A 42 -0.37 -6.73 1.66
C ILE A 42 0.10 -6.68 0.22
N VAL A 43 0.91 -5.67 -0.10
CA VAL A 43 1.54 -5.58 -1.40
C VAL A 43 3.00 -5.93 -1.22
N ASP A 44 3.40 -7.07 -1.77
CA ASP A 44 4.72 -7.64 -1.57
C ASP A 44 5.62 -7.29 -2.74
N GLY A 45 6.67 -6.53 -2.45
CA GLY A 45 7.61 -6.08 -3.46
C GLY A 45 8.90 -6.89 -3.54
N SER A 46 8.92 -8.09 -2.92
CA SER A 46 10.16 -8.85 -2.86
C SER A 46 10.72 -9.25 -4.22
N GLN A 47 9.87 -9.34 -5.23
CA GLN A 47 10.31 -9.71 -6.56
C GLN A 47 10.61 -8.52 -7.46
N VAL A 48 10.35 -7.30 -6.98
CA VAL A 48 10.52 -6.12 -7.83
C VAL A 48 12.00 -5.79 -7.95
N ALA A 49 12.50 -5.90 -9.17
CA ALA A 49 13.88 -5.55 -9.47
C ALA A 49 14.00 -4.14 -10.01
N TYR A 50 12.92 -3.60 -10.57
CA TYR A 50 12.94 -2.29 -11.18
C TYR A 50 11.58 -1.61 -11.03
N MET A 51 11.61 -0.33 -10.73
CA MET A 51 10.39 0.45 -10.61
C MET A 51 10.63 1.83 -11.20
N SER A 52 9.64 2.32 -11.95
CA SER A 52 9.73 3.63 -12.56
C SER A 52 8.75 4.59 -11.88
N ALA A 53 8.84 5.86 -12.27
CA ALA A 53 7.91 6.86 -11.77
C ALA A 53 6.46 6.49 -12.10
N ALA A 54 6.23 5.82 -13.22
CA ALA A 54 4.87 5.38 -13.55
C ALA A 54 4.36 4.39 -12.51
N GLY A 55 5.23 3.52 -12.02
CA GLY A 55 4.85 2.59 -10.97
C GLY A 55 4.47 3.31 -9.69
N VAL A 56 5.26 4.30 -9.32
CA VAL A 56 4.97 5.07 -8.12
C VAL A 56 3.61 5.77 -8.23
N ARG A 57 3.34 6.35 -9.40
CA ARG A 57 2.05 7.03 -9.60
C ARG A 57 0.88 6.06 -9.53
N THR A 58 1.11 4.82 -9.98
CA THR A 58 0.07 3.81 -9.88
C THR A 58 -0.26 3.51 -8.43
N PHE A 59 0.76 3.44 -7.58
CA PHE A 59 0.50 3.24 -6.16
C PHE A 59 -0.32 4.38 -5.58
N ALA A 60 -0.03 5.61 -5.98
CA ALA A 60 -0.82 6.75 -5.49
C ALA A 60 -2.29 6.62 -5.89
N SER A 61 -2.52 6.24 -7.14
CA SER A 61 -3.88 6.06 -7.62
C SER A 61 -4.61 4.97 -6.83
N VAL A 62 -3.92 3.88 -6.56
CA VAL A 62 -4.50 2.76 -5.83
C VAL A 62 -4.83 3.18 -4.39
N LEU A 63 -3.96 3.98 -3.77
CA LEU A 63 -4.23 4.46 -2.42
C LEU A 63 -5.49 5.31 -2.36
N HIS A 64 -5.73 6.13 -3.38
CA HIS A 64 -6.96 6.90 -3.45
C HIS A 64 -8.19 5.99 -3.50
N ARG A 65 -8.11 4.96 -4.33
CA ARG A 65 -9.22 4.01 -4.42
C ARG A 65 -9.42 3.25 -3.13
N ALA A 66 -8.32 2.90 -2.47
CA ALA A 66 -8.42 2.20 -1.19
C ALA A 66 -9.15 3.06 -0.16
N ALA A 67 -8.84 4.35 -0.13
CA ALA A 67 -9.50 5.24 0.81
C ALA A 67 -11.01 5.30 0.54
N ASP A 68 -11.39 5.29 -0.72
CA ASP A 68 -12.81 5.38 -1.09
C ASP A 68 -13.61 4.19 -0.57
N VAL A 69 -13.00 3.04 -0.44
CA VAL A 69 -13.71 1.85 0.04
C VAL A 69 -13.24 1.42 1.43
N GLN A 70 -12.48 2.28 2.09
CA GLN A 70 -11.99 2.03 3.44
C GLN A 70 -11.17 0.75 3.52
N ALA A 71 -10.43 0.46 2.45
CA ALA A 71 -9.49 -0.63 2.42
C ALA A 71 -8.15 -0.14 2.97
N ARG A 72 -7.38 -1.08 3.50
CA ARG A 72 -6.07 -0.75 4.03
C ARG A 72 -5.01 -1.56 3.32
N ILE A 73 -3.93 -0.89 2.94
CA ILE A 73 -2.84 -1.52 2.21
C ILE A 73 -1.55 -1.28 2.99
N VAL A 74 -0.78 -2.37 3.20
CA VAL A 74 0.55 -2.27 3.74
C VAL A 74 1.50 -2.85 2.71
N PHE A 75 2.53 -2.08 2.34
CA PHE A 75 3.55 -2.51 1.39
C PHE A 75 4.69 -3.13 2.18
N CYS A 76 5.32 -4.16 1.63
CA CYS A 76 6.43 -4.79 2.33
C CYS A 76 7.46 -5.35 1.36
N ARG A 77 8.66 -5.53 1.88
CA ARG A 77 9.75 -6.26 1.25
C ARG A 77 10.28 -5.60 -0.02
N PHE A 78 10.18 -4.28 -0.09
CA PHE A 78 10.84 -3.53 -1.16
C PHE A 78 12.30 -3.34 -0.81
N ALA A 79 13.18 -3.50 -1.79
CA ALA A 79 14.62 -3.39 -1.56
C ALA A 79 15.27 -2.90 -2.85
N GLY A 80 16.55 -2.54 -2.74
CA GLY A 80 17.36 -2.17 -3.88
C GLY A 80 16.78 -1.03 -4.68
N ALA A 81 16.79 -1.16 -5.99
CA ALA A 81 16.35 -0.09 -6.88
C ALA A 81 14.90 0.29 -6.65
N ALA A 82 14.05 -0.68 -6.32
CA ALA A 82 12.64 -0.38 -6.05
C ALA A 82 12.49 0.49 -4.81
N TRP A 83 13.21 0.15 -3.75
CA TRP A 83 13.19 0.95 -2.53
C TRP A 83 13.73 2.35 -2.79
N ASP A 84 14.83 2.43 -3.56
CA ASP A 84 15.42 3.72 -3.90
C ASP A 84 14.43 4.59 -4.65
N CYS A 85 13.67 4.02 -5.55
CA CYS A 85 12.69 4.77 -6.31
C CYS A 85 11.62 5.35 -5.39
N LEU A 86 11.16 4.57 -4.42
CA LEU A 86 10.18 5.06 -3.46
C LEU A 86 10.76 6.19 -2.62
N LEU A 87 12.02 6.06 -2.20
CA LEU A 87 12.65 7.09 -1.40
C LEU A 87 12.82 8.39 -2.18
N VAL A 88 13.36 8.29 -3.39
CA VAL A 88 13.66 9.47 -4.19
C VAL A 88 12.38 10.22 -4.55
N SER A 89 11.31 9.50 -4.81
CA SER A 89 10.05 10.14 -5.14
C SER A 89 9.38 10.78 -3.94
N GLY A 90 9.84 10.48 -2.73
CA GLY A 90 9.19 10.94 -1.52
C GLY A 90 7.96 10.11 -1.16
N PHE A 91 7.62 9.15 -1.99
CA PHE A 91 6.39 8.42 -1.82
C PHE A 91 6.44 7.44 -0.66
N SER A 92 7.66 7.07 -0.25
CA SER A 92 7.81 6.18 0.91
C SER A 92 7.18 6.78 2.16
N GLU A 93 7.05 8.09 2.22
CA GLU A 93 6.44 8.73 3.37
C GLU A 93 4.93 8.69 3.34
N LEU A 94 4.35 8.39 2.19
CA LEU A 94 2.90 8.32 2.04
C LEU A 94 2.38 6.91 2.16
N LEU A 95 3.26 5.92 2.03
CA LEU A 95 2.86 4.53 2.09
C LEU A 95 3.04 3.98 3.50
N GLU A 96 2.19 3.05 3.86
CA GLU A 96 2.43 2.27 5.06
C GLU A 96 3.32 1.11 4.65
N ILE A 97 4.56 1.08 5.14
CA ILE A 97 5.57 0.14 4.68
C ILE A 97 6.11 -0.65 5.87
N ALA A 98 6.15 -1.95 5.71
CA ALA A 98 6.73 -2.87 6.69
C ALA A 98 7.93 -3.56 6.08
N GLY A 99 8.83 -4.03 6.92
CA GLY A 99 10.03 -4.72 6.44
C GLY A 99 9.76 -6.15 6.01
N THR A 100 8.81 -6.81 6.65
CA THR A 100 8.51 -8.21 6.38
C THR A 100 7.02 -8.41 6.19
N ALA A 101 6.66 -9.55 5.61
CA ALA A 101 5.25 -9.90 5.44
C ALA A 101 4.58 -10.10 6.81
N GLU A 102 5.31 -10.66 7.75
CA GLU A 102 4.78 -10.87 9.10
C GLU A 102 4.48 -9.55 9.78
N GLU A 103 5.36 -8.58 9.63
CA GLU A 103 5.13 -7.27 10.19
C GLU A 103 3.95 -6.60 9.51
N ALA A 104 3.82 -6.76 8.20
CA ALA A 104 2.70 -6.18 7.47
C ALA A 104 1.38 -6.76 7.97
N ALA A 105 1.34 -8.07 8.15
CA ALA A 105 0.13 -8.71 8.66
C ALA A 105 -0.20 -8.24 10.06
N ALA A 106 0.82 -8.10 10.91
CA ALA A 106 0.61 -7.63 12.27
C ALA A 106 0.03 -6.22 12.28
N ARG A 107 0.50 -5.36 11.39
CA ARG A 107 -0.04 -4.01 11.31
C ARG A 107 -1.49 -4.01 10.88
N LEU A 108 -1.85 -4.90 9.98
CA LEU A 108 -3.23 -4.98 9.50
C LEU A 108 -4.16 -5.53 10.55
N ASP A 109 -3.64 -6.21 11.55
CA ASP A 109 -4.45 -6.75 12.64
C ASP A 109 -4.68 -5.73 13.74
N THR A 110 -4.06 -4.57 13.66
CA THR A 110 -4.22 -3.53 14.67
C THR A 110 -4.94 -2.35 14.07
N GLU A 111 -5.35 -1.43 14.92
CA GLU A 111 -5.91 -0.17 14.46
C GLU A 111 -4.89 0.55 13.58
N PRO A 112 -5.36 1.24 12.54
CA PRO A 112 -4.45 2.10 11.79
C PRO A 112 -3.85 3.13 12.73
N PRO A 113 -2.61 3.59 12.43
CA PRO A 113 -2.03 4.63 13.26
C PRO A 113 -2.92 5.86 13.26
N PRO A 114 -2.86 6.68 14.33
CA PRO A 114 -3.59 7.94 14.31
C PRO A 114 -3.29 8.60 12.99
N SER A 115 -4.31 8.94 12.31
CA SER A 115 -4.18 9.28 10.93
C SER A 115 -3.16 10.37 10.70
N THR A 116 -2.09 10.01 10.01
CA THR A 116 -1.13 10.99 9.57
C THR A 116 -1.80 11.98 8.64
N GLY A 117 -2.66 11.48 7.79
CA GLY A 117 -3.42 12.33 6.92
C GLY A 117 -4.29 13.32 7.67
N GLU A 118 -4.92 12.83 8.72
CA GLU A 118 -5.75 13.69 9.54
C GLU A 118 -4.92 14.76 10.23
N SER A 119 -3.78 14.38 10.78
CA SER A 119 -2.89 15.33 11.41
C SER A 119 -2.43 16.38 10.43
N LEU A 120 -2.03 15.95 9.26
CA LEU A 120 -1.60 16.88 8.23
C LEU A 120 -2.71 17.82 7.82
N HIS A 121 -3.90 17.27 7.70
CA HIS A 121 -5.05 18.06 7.33
C HIS A 121 -5.31 19.17 8.34
N ARG A 122 -5.27 18.83 9.61
CA ARG A 122 -5.51 19.83 10.63
C ARG A 122 -4.44 20.91 10.61
N ARG A 123 -3.19 20.51 10.44
CA ARG A 123 -2.12 21.50 10.36
C ARG A 123 -2.27 22.37 9.14
N GLY A 124 -2.61 21.77 8.04
CA GLY A 124 -2.84 22.53 6.83
C GLY A 124 -3.98 23.50 6.99
N THR A 125 -5.01 23.10 7.69
CA THR A 125 -6.14 23.95 7.95
C THR A 125 -5.78 25.08 8.89
N ALA A 126 -5.04 24.74 9.91
CA ALA A 126 -4.70 25.72 10.94
C ALA A 126 -3.60 26.65 10.47
N GLY A 127 -2.74 26.14 9.62
CA GLY A 127 -1.56 26.91 9.24
C GLY A 127 -1.78 27.71 8.06
#